data_cb2762948717496141ef5a42fa0d0603
#
_entry.id   cb2762948717496141ef5a42fa0d0603
#
_cell.length_a   1.000
_cell.length_b   1.000
_cell.length_c   1.000
_cell.angle_alpha   90.00
_cell.angle_beta   90.00
_cell.angle_gamma   90.00
#
_symmetry.space_group_name_H-M   'P 1'
#
loop_
_entity.id
_entity.type
_entity.pdbx_description
1 polymer ?
#
loop_
_entity_poly.entity_id
_entity_poly.type
_entity_poly.pdbx_seq_one_letter_code
_entity_poly.pdbx_strand_id
1 'polypeptide(L)'
;NDVRCVSIEHKMGIHASPTCVLSYGDEGGATGYLVGEPNQGMRAMFTMMNSARLAVGVQGVAIGDAAYQKALAYSQERRQGKEIGSDSHEPAFIIEHPDVRRMLLFMRSHVEACRGIIVFNAAALDLSRALEGDDAERWRAVCELLTPISKAW
;
A
#
# COMPACT_ATOMS: atom_id res chain seq x y z
N ASN A 1 -26.77 8.07 -25.55
CA ASN A 1 -25.50 7.34 -25.35
C ASN A 1 -25.80 6.03 -24.64
N ASP A 2 -25.52 4.95 -25.33
CA ASP A 2 -25.76 3.61 -24.87
C ASP A 2 -24.48 3.07 -24.18
N VAL A 3 -24.53 2.91 -22.85
CA VAL A 3 -23.45 2.36 -22.02
C VAL A 3 -24.07 1.37 -21.04
N ARG A 4 -23.58 0.13 -21.07
CA ARG A 4 -24.11 -0.95 -20.24
C ARG A 4 -23.00 -1.67 -19.48
N CYS A 5 -23.23 -1.98 -18.21
CA CYS A 5 -22.40 -2.91 -17.46
C CYS A 5 -22.78 -4.35 -17.83
N VAL A 6 -21.88 -5.06 -18.47
CA VAL A 6 -22.07 -6.45 -18.91
C VAL A 6 -21.88 -7.41 -17.76
N SER A 7 -20.84 -7.19 -16.96
CA SER A 7 -20.53 -8.01 -15.79
C SER A 7 -19.74 -7.23 -14.75
N ILE A 8 -19.82 -7.70 -13.52
CA ILE A 8 -19.00 -7.23 -12.40
C ILE A 8 -18.12 -8.39 -11.96
N GLU A 9 -16.81 -8.15 -11.82
CA GLU A 9 -15.86 -9.15 -11.37
C GLU A 9 -16.08 -9.53 -9.92
N HIS A 10 -16.04 -10.83 -9.63
CA HIS A 10 -16.03 -11.36 -8.28
C HIS A 10 -14.58 -11.35 -7.74
N LYS A 11 -14.24 -10.32 -6.95
CA LYS A 11 -12.89 -10.12 -6.41
C LYS A 11 -12.74 -10.71 -5.01
N MET A 12 -11.49 -10.90 -4.59
CA MET A 12 -11.16 -11.34 -3.24
C MET A 12 -11.43 -10.26 -2.17
N GLY A 13 -11.42 -8.98 -2.55
CA GLY A 13 -11.66 -7.84 -1.65
C GLY A 13 -11.98 -6.56 -2.41
N ILE A 14 -12.14 -5.45 -1.68
CA ILE A 14 -12.47 -4.12 -2.22
C ILE A 14 -13.76 -4.18 -3.07
N HIS A 15 -14.79 -4.83 -2.55
CA HIS A 15 -16.05 -5.06 -3.27
C HIS A 15 -16.84 -3.78 -3.54
N ALA A 16 -16.68 -2.75 -2.67
CA ALA A 16 -17.35 -1.46 -2.83
C ALA A 16 -16.81 -0.62 -4.00
N SER A 17 -15.65 -1.01 -4.57
CA SER A 17 -15.11 -0.44 -5.81
C SER A 17 -15.14 -1.52 -6.90
N PRO A 18 -16.25 -1.69 -7.62
CA PRO A 18 -16.45 -2.81 -8.54
C PRO A 18 -15.53 -2.69 -9.77
N THR A 19 -15.04 -3.84 -10.23
CA THR A 19 -14.35 -3.97 -11.52
C THR A 19 -15.39 -4.48 -12.52
N CYS A 20 -15.66 -3.69 -13.55
CA CYS A 20 -16.76 -3.93 -14.49
C CYS A 20 -16.26 -4.12 -15.92
N VAL A 21 -16.96 -4.96 -16.66
CA VAL A 21 -16.90 -4.97 -18.12
C VAL A 21 -18.02 -4.07 -18.64
N LEU A 22 -17.65 -3.05 -19.40
CA LEU A 22 -18.59 -2.11 -19.97
C LEU A 22 -18.69 -2.32 -21.49
N SER A 23 -19.91 -2.29 -22.00
CA SER A 23 -20.20 -2.24 -23.44
C SER A 23 -20.74 -0.87 -23.81
N TYR A 24 -20.32 -0.39 -24.98
CA TYR A 24 -20.67 0.92 -25.49
C TYR A 24 -21.28 0.76 -26.87
N GLY A 25 -22.49 1.31 -27.07
CA GLY A 25 -23.08 1.46 -28.39
C GLY A 25 -23.77 0.22 -28.96
N ASP A 26 -24.14 -0.75 -28.14
CA ASP A 26 -24.79 -2.01 -28.60
C ASP A 26 -26.18 -1.78 -29.23
N GLU A 27 -26.95 -0.80 -28.74
CA GLU A 27 -28.36 -0.63 -29.10
C GLU A 27 -28.68 0.70 -29.81
N GLY A 28 -27.80 1.65 -29.82
CA GLY A 28 -28.09 2.96 -30.42
C GLY A 28 -26.87 3.80 -30.72
N GLY A 29 -25.73 3.23 -30.47
CA GLY A 29 -24.46 3.90 -30.60
C GLY A 29 -24.09 4.75 -29.36
N ALA A 30 -22.80 4.95 -29.15
CA ALA A 30 -22.25 5.81 -28.11
C ALA A 30 -21.35 6.87 -28.72
N THR A 31 -21.60 8.12 -28.36
CA THR A 31 -20.75 9.25 -28.75
C THR A 31 -19.70 9.49 -27.67
N GLY A 32 -18.44 9.34 -28.02
CA GLY A 32 -17.29 9.64 -27.15
C GLY A 32 -16.55 10.89 -27.64
N TYR A 33 -15.89 11.57 -26.70
CA TYR A 33 -15.04 12.70 -26.99
C TYR A 33 -13.60 12.36 -26.57
N LEU A 34 -12.64 12.64 -27.45
CA LEU A 34 -11.22 12.43 -27.16
C LEU A 34 -10.76 13.37 -26.06
N VAL A 35 -10.12 12.82 -25.02
CA VAL A 35 -9.44 13.60 -23.98
C VAL A 35 -7.93 13.47 -24.17
N GLY A 36 -7.28 14.59 -24.46
CA GLY A 36 -5.85 14.62 -24.83
C GLY A 36 -5.63 14.34 -26.31
N GLU A 37 -4.45 13.82 -26.64
CA GLU A 37 -4.04 13.56 -28.02
C GLU A 37 -4.20 12.09 -28.40
N PRO A 38 -4.42 11.78 -29.68
CA PRO A 38 -4.49 10.38 -30.14
C PRO A 38 -3.24 9.59 -29.74
N ASN A 39 -3.43 8.36 -29.35
CA ASN A 39 -2.38 7.41 -28.95
C ASN A 39 -1.59 7.79 -27.67
N GLN A 40 -2.06 8.76 -26.87
CA GLN A 40 -1.44 9.19 -25.60
C GLN A 40 -2.13 8.61 -24.36
N GLY A 41 -3.09 7.70 -24.49
CA GLY A 41 -3.85 7.14 -23.38
C GLY A 41 -2.99 6.44 -22.33
N MET A 42 -1.96 5.69 -22.74
CA MET A 42 -1.02 5.04 -21.80
C MET A 42 -0.26 6.06 -20.95
N ARG A 43 0.17 7.18 -21.53
CA ARG A 43 0.84 8.25 -20.78
C ARG A 43 -0.08 8.88 -19.74
N ALA A 44 -1.33 9.14 -20.10
CA ALA A 44 -2.34 9.66 -19.17
C ALA A 44 -2.62 8.65 -18.03
N MET A 45 -2.72 7.35 -18.35
CA MET A 45 -2.89 6.29 -17.37
C MET A 45 -1.71 6.25 -16.38
N PHE A 46 -0.47 6.35 -16.83
CA PHE A 46 0.69 6.32 -15.93
C PHE A 46 0.75 7.51 -14.99
N THR A 47 0.23 8.68 -15.37
CA THR A 47 0.11 9.83 -14.46
C THR A 47 -0.76 9.49 -13.25
N MET A 48 -1.91 8.84 -13.47
CA MET A 48 -2.78 8.35 -12.40
C MET A 48 -2.12 7.19 -11.62
N MET A 49 -1.52 6.23 -12.33
CA MET A 49 -0.93 5.04 -11.71
C MET A 49 0.23 5.35 -10.76
N ASN A 50 1.02 6.38 -11.03
CA ASN A 50 2.12 6.76 -10.14
C ASN A 50 1.61 7.26 -8.78
N SER A 51 0.53 8.04 -8.76
CA SER A 51 -0.15 8.43 -7.51
C SER A 51 -0.76 7.21 -6.79
N ALA A 52 -1.40 6.31 -7.54
CA ALA A 52 -1.99 5.09 -6.99
C ALA A 52 -0.93 4.15 -6.37
N ARG A 53 0.28 4.07 -6.96
CA ARG A 53 1.38 3.25 -6.43
C ARG A 53 1.81 3.69 -5.03
N LEU A 54 1.95 4.99 -4.79
CA LEU A 54 2.28 5.51 -3.47
C LEU A 54 1.14 5.22 -2.47
N ALA A 55 -0.12 5.42 -2.87
CA ALA A 55 -1.28 5.11 -2.03
C ALA A 55 -1.37 3.62 -1.65
N VAL A 56 -1.04 2.71 -2.57
CA VAL A 56 -0.97 1.26 -2.28
C VAL A 56 0.13 0.95 -1.26
N GLY A 57 1.28 1.62 -1.34
CA GLY A 57 2.33 1.51 -0.32
C GLY A 57 1.83 1.92 1.07
N VAL A 58 1.10 3.04 1.17
CA VAL A 58 0.48 3.48 2.43
C VAL A 58 -0.48 2.43 2.99
N GLN A 59 -1.30 1.80 2.13
CA GLN A 59 -2.19 0.71 2.55
C GLN A 59 -1.41 -0.49 3.11
N GLY A 60 -0.31 -0.88 2.47
CA GLY A 60 0.55 -1.96 2.95
C GLY A 60 1.11 -1.70 4.35
N VAL A 61 1.65 -0.50 4.58
CA VAL A 61 2.15 -0.08 5.91
C VAL A 61 1.03 -0.06 6.94
N ALA A 62 -0.14 0.47 6.60
CA ALA A 62 -1.28 0.55 7.53
C ALA A 62 -1.76 -0.83 7.97
N ILE A 63 -1.84 -1.80 7.05
CA ILE A 63 -2.23 -3.17 7.35
C ILE A 63 -1.14 -3.87 8.19
N GLY A 64 0.13 -3.69 7.82
CA GLY A 64 1.26 -4.23 8.56
C GLY A 64 1.33 -3.72 9.99
N ASP A 65 1.14 -2.41 10.19
CA ASP A 65 1.11 -1.78 11.51
C ASP A 65 -0.07 -2.28 12.36
N ALA A 66 -1.26 -2.37 11.78
CA ALA A 66 -2.43 -2.91 12.46
C ALA A 66 -2.23 -4.38 12.88
N ALA A 67 -1.59 -5.18 12.04
CA ALA A 67 -1.24 -6.57 12.37
C ALA A 67 -0.23 -6.65 13.51
N TYR A 68 0.83 -5.81 13.48
CA TYR A 68 1.81 -5.71 14.54
C TYR A 68 1.18 -5.32 15.88
N GLN A 69 0.33 -4.30 15.90
CA GLN A 69 -0.34 -3.85 17.13
C GLN A 69 -1.22 -4.95 17.75
N LYS A 70 -1.96 -5.69 16.92
CA LYS A 70 -2.76 -6.84 17.38
C LYS A 70 -1.88 -7.97 17.91
N ALA A 71 -0.79 -8.29 17.23
CA ALA A 71 0.15 -9.31 17.67
C ALA A 71 0.80 -8.93 19.00
N LEU A 72 1.20 -7.68 19.16
CA LEU A 72 1.76 -7.15 20.40
C LEU A 72 0.76 -7.27 21.56
N ALA A 73 -0.46 -6.77 21.40
CA ALA A 73 -1.50 -6.85 22.42
C ALA A 73 -1.78 -8.32 22.82
N TYR A 74 -1.98 -9.20 21.84
CA TYR A 74 -2.21 -10.62 22.09
C TYR A 74 -1.05 -11.27 22.85
N SER A 75 0.19 -10.92 22.52
CA SER A 75 1.38 -11.49 23.18
C SER A 75 1.51 -11.07 24.65
N GLN A 76 0.91 -9.96 25.05
CA GLN A 76 0.86 -9.46 26.42
C GLN A 76 -0.29 -10.06 27.25
N GLU A 77 -1.27 -10.69 26.60
CA GLU A 77 -2.43 -11.30 27.27
C GLU A 77 -2.36 -12.84 27.29
N ARG A 78 -1.85 -13.44 26.22
CA ARG A 78 -1.78 -14.89 26.08
C ARG A 78 -0.69 -15.47 26.94
N ARG A 79 -1.07 -16.45 27.80
CA ARG A 79 -0.13 -17.26 28.57
C ARG A 79 0.07 -18.62 27.93
N GLN A 80 1.32 -19.06 27.80
CA GLN A 80 1.65 -20.42 27.31
C GLN A 80 3.12 -20.73 27.59
N GLY A 81 3.37 -21.96 28.04
CA GLY A 81 4.71 -22.43 28.35
C GLY A 81 5.30 -21.76 29.61
N LYS A 82 6.59 -21.98 29.84
CA LYS A 82 7.35 -21.38 30.94
C LYS A 82 8.43 -20.46 30.37
N GLU A 83 8.75 -19.39 31.08
CA GLU A 83 9.89 -18.56 30.77
C GLU A 83 11.19 -19.36 30.91
N ILE A 84 12.12 -19.18 29.96
CA ILE A 84 13.39 -19.89 29.96
C ILE A 84 14.22 -19.40 31.19
N GLY A 85 14.63 -20.33 32.04
CA GLY A 85 15.40 -20.03 33.24
C GLY A 85 14.58 -19.62 34.48
N SER A 86 13.22 -19.67 34.39
CA SER A 86 12.35 -19.40 35.51
C SER A 86 11.99 -20.66 36.27
N ASP A 87 12.03 -20.62 37.60
CA ASP A 87 11.54 -21.68 38.52
C ASP A 87 10.01 -21.63 38.73
N SER A 88 9.33 -20.65 38.11
CA SER A 88 7.88 -20.50 38.23
C SER A 88 7.13 -21.66 37.61
N HIS A 89 6.05 -22.12 38.31
CA HIS A 89 5.11 -23.10 37.77
C HIS A 89 3.98 -22.45 36.96
N GLU A 90 3.84 -21.13 37.01
CA GLU A 90 2.83 -20.40 36.28
C GLU A 90 3.23 -20.25 34.77
N PRO A 91 2.25 -20.38 33.87
CA PRO A 91 2.51 -20.09 32.44
C PRO A 91 2.92 -18.64 32.25
N ALA A 92 3.97 -18.44 31.49
CA ALA A 92 4.47 -17.11 31.12
C ALA A 92 3.59 -16.43 30.06
N PHE A 93 3.56 -15.11 30.01
CA PHE A 93 3.05 -14.40 28.84
C PHE A 93 3.93 -14.69 27.63
N ILE A 94 3.32 -14.91 26.47
CA ILE A 94 4.13 -15.32 25.30
C ILE A 94 5.15 -14.26 24.86
N ILE A 95 4.95 -12.99 25.22
CA ILE A 95 5.94 -11.92 24.99
C ILE A 95 7.26 -12.16 25.77
N GLU A 96 7.26 -12.97 26.80
CA GLU A 96 8.45 -13.30 27.59
C GLU A 96 9.37 -14.29 26.86
N HIS A 97 8.85 -15.01 25.86
CA HIS A 97 9.63 -15.93 25.05
C HIS A 97 10.52 -15.19 24.05
N PRO A 98 11.84 -15.52 24.01
CA PRO A 98 12.78 -14.82 23.13
C PRO A 98 12.40 -14.82 21.65
N ASP A 99 11.85 -15.93 21.14
CA ASP A 99 11.46 -16.01 19.73
C ASP A 99 10.24 -15.14 19.40
N VAL A 100 9.28 -15.04 20.32
CA VAL A 100 8.14 -14.11 20.17
C VAL A 100 8.64 -12.66 20.15
N ARG A 101 9.56 -12.29 21.03
CA ARG A 101 10.21 -10.96 21.01
C ARG A 101 10.93 -10.70 19.70
N ARG A 102 11.67 -11.69 19.18
CA ARG A 102 12.35 -11.59 17.88
C ARG A 102 11.35 -11.34 16.76
N MET A 103 10.24 -12.08 16.71
CA MET A 103 9.19 -11.87 15.70
C MET A 103 8.55 -10.48 15.80
N LEU A 104 8.23 -10.02 17.00
CA LEU A 104 7.66 -8.67 17.22
C LEU A 104 8.64 -7.56 16.80
N LEU A 105 9.93 -7.70 17.13
CA LEU A 105 10.96 -6.76 16.69
C LEU A 105 11.11 -6.75 15.17
N PHE A 106 11.07 -7.93 14.55
CA PHE A 106 11.10 -8.06 13.09
C PHE A 106 9.91 -7.33 12.45
N MET A 107 8.69 -7.61 12.92
CA MET A 107 7.47 -6.95 12.41
C MET A 107 7.59 -5.42 12.56
N ARG A 108 7.95 -4.92 13.74
CA ARG A 108 8.07 -3.49 14.02
C ARG A 108 9.13 -2.83 13.13
N SER A 109 10.32 -3.42 13.02
CA SER A 109 11.39 -2.84 12.23
C SER A 109 11.02 -2.71 10.74
N HIS A 110 10.29 -3.70 10.20
CA HIS A 110 9.83 -3.65 8.81
C HIS A 110 8.75 -2.58 8.61
N VAL A 111 7.77 -2.51 9.50
CA VAL A 111 6.72 -1.47 9.43
C VAL A 111 7.34 -0.08 9.49
N GLU A 112 8.28 0.18 10.40
CA GLU A 112 8.93 1.49 10.51
C GLU A 112 9.83 1.80 9.31
N ALA A 113 10.55 0.82 8.78
CA ALA A 113 11.37 1.01 7.58
C ALA A 113 10.51 1.32 6.35
N CYS A 114 9.42 0.58 6.14
CA CYS A 114 8.47 0.82 5.05
C CYS A 114 7.80 2.19 5.19
N ARG A 115 7.42 2.58 6.40
CA ARG A 115 6.87 3.92 6.70
C ARG A 115 7.88 5.01 6.32
N GLY A 116 9.14 4.84 6.69
CA GLY A 116 10.23 5.76 6.34
C GLY A 116 10.37 5.94 4.83
N ILE A 117 10.37 4.84 4.07
CA ILE A 117 10.46 4.87 2.60
C ILE A 117 9.28 5.64 1.99
N ILE A 118 8.06 5.36 2.46
CA ILE A 118 6.83 5.97 1.92
C ILE A 118 6.79 7.47 2.23
N VAL A 119 7.10 7.86 3.46
CA VAL A 119 7.13 9.28 3.85
C VAL A 119 8.20 10.04 3.07
N PHE A 120 9.38 9.43 2.90
CA PHE A 120 10.45 10.04 2.11
C PHE A 120 10.07 10.19 0.63
N ASN A 121 9.41 9.18 0.05
CA ASN A 121 8.91 9.27 -1.33
C ASN A 121 7.81 10.33 -1.48
N ALA A 122 6.89 10.44 -0.52
CA ALA A 122 5.88 11.49 -0.51
C ALA A 122 6.53 12.89 -0.43
N ALA A 123 7.53 13.06 0.42
CA ALA A 123 8.29 14.31 0.49
C ALA A 123 9.03 14.62 -0.80
N ALA A 124 9.63 13.60 -1.45
CA ALA A 124 10.28 13.77 -2.76
C ALA A 124 9.27 14.22 -3.84
N LEU A 125 8.05 13.67 -3.83
CA LEU A 125 6.99 14.08 -4.74
C LEU A 125 6.58 15.54 -4.52
N ASP A 126 6.41 15.95 -3.26
CA ASP A 126 6.04 17.33 -2.93
C ASP A 126 7.15 18.31 -3.29
N LEU A 127 8.41 17.99 -2.99
CA LEU A 127 9.57 18.82 -3.32
C LEU A 127 9.75 18.95 -4.85
N SER A 128 9.50 17.87 -5.61
CA SER A 128 9.56 17.91 -7.07
C SER A 128 8.54 18.84 -7.72
N ARG A 129 7.48 19.19 -6.98
CA ARG A 129 6.40 20.11 -7.42
C ARG A 129 6.55 21.52 -6.88
N ALA A 130 7.16 21.65 -5.72
CA ALA A 130 7.30 22.93 -5.01
C ALA A 130 8.58 23.70 -5.38
N LEU A 131 9.62 22.99 -5.85
CA LEU A 131 10.89 23.58 -6.27
C LEU A 131 10.94 23.79 -7.80
N GLU A 132 11.94 24.53 -8.24
CA GLU A 132 12.21 24.82 -9.65
C GLU A 132 13.65 24.44 -10.04
N GLY A 133 13.93 24.34 -11.33
CA GLY A 133 15.26 24.08 -11.87
C GLY A 133 15.83 22.70 -11.46
N ASP A 134 17.13 22.65 -11.28
CA ASP A 134 17.89 21.41 -11.00
C ASP A 134 17.41 20.69 -9.73
N ASP A 135 16.98 21.45 -8.71
CA ASP A 135 16.48 20.86 -7.47
C ASP A 135 15.15 20.10 -7.69
N ALA A 136 14.25 20.68 -8.47
CA ALA A 136 13.00 20.00 -8.85
C ALA A 136 13.28 18.72 -9.64
N GLU A 137 14.21 18.75 -10.58
CA GLU A 137 14.60 17.59 -11.39
C GLU A 137 15.23 16.49 -10.52
N ARG A 138 16.11 16.87 -9.60
CA ARG A 138 16.71 15.93 -8.64
C ARG A 138 15.64 15.21 -7.81
N TRP A 139 14.68 15.93 -7.24
CA TRP A 139 13.64 15.32 -6.44
C TRP A 139 12.66 14.51 -7.28
N ARG A 140 12.43 14.87 -8.53
CA ARG A 140 11.66 14.06 -9.48
C ARG A 140 12.33 12.72 -9.72
N ALA A 141 13.64 12.70 -9.98
CA ALA A 141 14.39 11.46 -10.18
C ALA A 141 14.35 10.55 -8.93
N VAL A 142 14.46 11.12 -7.73
CA VAL A 142 14.31 10.38 -6.46
C VAL A 142 12.92 9.77 -6.34
N CYS A 143 11.86 10.54 -6.63
CA CYS A 143 10.47 10.07 -6.58
C CYS A 143 10.23 8.94 -7.59
N GLU A 144 10.73 9.06 -8.81
CA GLU A 144 10.61 8.03 -9.85
C GLU A 144 11.30 6.72 -9.44
N LEU A 145 12.47 6.80 -8.82
CA LEU A 145 13.19 5.64 -8.28
C LEU A 145 12.41 4.97 -7.15
N LEU A 146 11.86 5.76 -6.22
CA LEU A 146 11.23 5.24 -5.00
C LEU A 146 9.79 4.76 -5.21
N THR A 147 9.09 5.25 -6.23
CA THR A 147 7.68 4.90 -6.46
C THR A 147 7.46 3.39 -6.67
N PRO A 148 8.20 2.67 -7.52
CA PRO A 148 8.05 1.22 -7.63
C PRO A 148 8.47 0.48 -6.35
N ILE A 149 9.49 0.98 -5.64
CA ILE A 149 9.94 0.40 -4.37
C ILE A 149 8.84 0.53 -3.31
N SER A 150 8.25 1.72 -3.17
CA SER A 150 7.16 1.98 -2.21
C SER A 150 5.93 1.07 -2.40
N LYS A 151 5.68 0.62 -3.63
CA LYS A 151 4.58 -0.31 -3.92
C LYS A 151 4.96 -1.76 -3.65
N ALA A 152 6.24 -2.14 -3.88
CA ALA A 152 6.69 -3.53 -3.86
C ALA A 152 6.98 -4.04 -2.45
N TRP A 153 7.28 -3.15 -1.53
CA TRP A 153 7.58 -3.43 -0.12
C TRP A 153 6.34 -3.21 0.74
#